data_aedf5280d9de9332f1f6ccb0fbb8ae6b
#
_entry.id   aedf5280d9de9332f1f6ccb0fbb8ae6b
#
_cell.length_a   1.000
_cell.length_b   1.000
_cell.length_c   1.000
_cell.angle_alpha   90.00
_cell.angle_beta   90.00
_cell.angle_gamma   90.00
#
_symmetry.space_group_name_H-M   'P 1'
#
loop_
_entity.id
_entity.type
_entity.pdbx_description
1 polymer ?
#
loop_
_entity_poly.entity_id
_entity_poly.type
_entity_poly.pdbx_seq_one_letter_code
_entity_poly.pdbx_strand_id
1 'polypeptide(L)'
;WMIPVVLIYRMRSVECPTCGVKVERVPWAEGKNRLTTAYQWFLAGWAKRMSWTDVATSFHVSWDHVFDSVKHAVSWGLSHRNLDGIRSIGIDEVQWKRGHKYQTLVYQIDEGQKRLLWLGPDRTAKTLLRFFRFLGKDRSLQLQFICSDMWQAYLKVIAKKASQAIHVLDRFHVMQKMNRAIDKVRAAEVKQLKADGYEPILKGCRWLLLKRPENQSEKQLAKLRDILQYNLKSVRSHLMREDFQRFWTYSSAGWAGRFLDGWCTRAMRSRIEPMQAMAQTLRNKRDLILNWFRADGALSSGVVEGFNNKLKLTTRKSYGFRTQNAYETTLYHNLGDLPVPKLTHSFF
;
A
#
# COMPACT_ATOMS: atom_id res chain seq x y z
N TRP A 1 25.18 1.48 29.88
CA TRP A 1 24.73 0.82 28.63
C TRP A 1 25.45 1.51 27.48
N MET A 2 26.23 0.87 26.71
CA MET A 2 27.00 1.28 25.51
C MET A 2 28.51 1.19 25.70
N ILE A 3 28.97 0.27 26.54
CA ILE A 3 30.39 -0.08 26.56
C ILE A 3 30.60 -1.05 25.39
N PRO A 4 31.48 -0.74 24.43
CA PRO A 4 31.78 -1.66 23.33
C PRO A 4 32.52 -2.87 23.89
N VAL A 5 31.96 -4.06 23.63
CA VAL A 5 32.60 -5.35 23.98
C VAL A 5 33.17 -5.95 22.69
N VAL A 6 34.46 -6.23 22.70
CA VAL A 6 35.14 -6.86 21.57
C VAL A 6 35.54 -8.29 21.98
N LEU A 7 35.08 -9.26 21.22
CA LEU A 7 35.45 -10.66 21.36
C LEU A 7 36.63 -10.95 20.42
N ILE A 8 37.78 -11.30 20.97
CA ILE A 8 38.96 -11.72 20.22
C ILE A 8 39.02 -13.25 20.23
N TYR A 9 38.81 -13.87 19.06
CA TYR A 9 38.81 -15.32 18.95
C TYR A 9 39.53 -15.75 17.67
N ARG A 10 40.43 -16.73 17.80
CA ARG A 10 41.13 -17.30 16.64
C ARG A 10 40.35 -18.50 16.12
N MET A 11 39.67 -18.30 14.97
CA MET A 11 38.92 -19.35 14.29
C MET A 11 39.83 -20.53 13.95
N ARG A 12 39.37 -21.74 14.23
CA ARG A 12 40.06 -22.97 13.83
C ARG A 12 39.57 -23.45 12.51
N SER A 13 40.47 -23.96 11.70
CA SER A 13 40.16 -24.66 10.46
C SER A 13 40.76 -26.06 10.45
N VAL A 14 40.01 -27.01 9.91
CA VAL A 14 40.42 -28.40 9.80
C VAL A 14 40.36 -28.78 8.32
N GLU A 15 41.44 -29.43 7.86
CA GLU A 15 41.44 -30.00 6.51
C GLU A 15 40.81 -31.40 6.59
N CYS A 16 39.69 -31.57 5.93
CA CYS A 16 38.98 -32.84 5.83
C CYS A 16 39.37 -33.54 4.51
N PRO A 17 39.84 -34.80 4.55
CA PRO A 17 40.24 -35.51 3.34
C PRO A 17 39.13 -35.70 2.32
N THR A 18 37.87 -35.71 2.76
CA THR A 18 36.70 -35.93 1.90
C THR A 18 35.99 -34.67 1.44
N CYS A 19 36.03 -33.55 2.22
CA CYS A 19 35.24 -32.35 1.94
C CYS A 19 36.06 -31.05 1.98
N GLY A 20 37.38 -31.14 2.03
CA GLY A 20 38.32 -30.01 2.01
C GLY A 20 38.32 -29.21 3.33
N VAL A 21 38.85 -27.99 3.30
CA VAL A 21 39.00 -27.16 4.48
C VAL A 21 37.63 -26.75 5.08
N LYS A 22 37.42 -27.05 6.35
CA LYS A 22 36.24 -26.65 7.13
C LYS A 22 36.66 -25.72 8.25
N VAL A 23 35.93 -24.61 8.38
CA VAL A 23 36.13 -23.67 9.48
C VAL A 23 35.09 -23.98 10.55
N GLU A 24 35.50 -23.91 11.80
CA GLU A 24 34.61 -24.15 12.93
C GLU A 24 33.44 -23.16 12.96
N ARG A 25 32.33 -23.59 13.52
CA ARG A 25 31.18 -22.74 13.76
C ARG A 25 31.20 -22.26 15.21
N VAL A 26 31.13 -20.96 15.40
CA VAL A 26 31.04 -20.36 16.74
C VAL A 26 29.57 -20.03 17.04
N PRO A 27 29.11 -20.18 18.31
CA PRO A 27 27.70 -20.01 18.65
C PRO A 27 27.21 -18.54 18.64
N TRP A 28 28.14 -17.60 18.65
CA TRP A 28 27.84 -16.15 18.76
C TRP A 28 27.92 -15.39 17.41
N ALA A 29 28.36 -16.03 16.34
CA ALA A 29 28.46 -15.38 15.02
C ALA A 29 28.18 -16.36 13.88
N GLU A 30 27.70 -15.85 12.77
CA GLU A 30 27.43 -16.61 11.55
C GLU A 30 28.26 -16.07 10.39
N GLY A 31 28.86 -16.98 9.63
CA GLY A 31 29.59 -16.68 8.41
C GLY A 31 30.81 -15.77 8.64
N LYS A 32 31.02 -14.80 7.76
CA LYS A 32 32.10 -13.80 7.83
C LYS A 32 31.71 -12.50 8.54
N ASN A 33 30.57 -12.47 9.22
CA ASN A 33 30.13 -11.25 9.90
C ASN A 33 31.02 -10.95 11.11
N ARG A 34 31.44 -9.69 11.26
CA ARG A 34 32.26 -9.22 12.36
C ARG A 34 31.45 -8.90 13.63
N LEU A 35 30.13 -8.85 13.51
CA LEU A 35 29.23 -8.60 14.63
C LEU A 35 28.70 -9.93 15.16
N THR A 36 28.55 -10.02 16.49
CA THR A 36 27.83 -11.14 17.09
C THR A 36 26.37 -11.12 16.66
N THR A 37 25.75 -12.29 16.59
CA THR A 37 24.32 -12.43 16.26
C THR A 37 23.44 -11.61 17.21
N ALA A 38 23.77 -11.62 18.52
CA ALA A 38 23.05 -10.82 19.52
C ALA A 38 23.14 -9.31 19.21
N TYR A 39 24.31 -8.82 18.82
CA TYR A 39 24.48 -7.41 18.48
C TYR A 39 23.78 -7.03 17.17
N GLN A 40 23.76 -7.93 16.18
CA GLN A 40 22.97 -7.72 14.97
C GLN A 40 21.49 -7.54 15.29
N TRP A 41 20.91 -8.38 16.15
CA TRP A 41 19.52 -8.23 16.59
C TRP A 41 19.28 -6.93 17.34
N PHE A 42 20.21 -6.51 18.18
CA PHE A 42 20.17 -5.23 18.86
C PHE A 42 20.12 -4.05 17.88
N LEU A 43 21.03 -4.00 16.89
CA LEU A 43 21.05 -2.96 15.86
C LEU A 43 19.77 -2.98 15.01
N ALA A 44 19.28 -4.16 14.63
CA ALA A 44 18.04 -4.30 13.91
C ALA A 44 16.84 -3.78 14.73
N GLY A 45 16.81 -4.04 16.04
CA GLY A 45 15.78 -3.50 16.94
C GLY A 45 15.75 -1.96 16.92
N TRP A 46 16.89 -1.31 17.04
CA TRP A 46 17.00 0.15 16.97
C TRP A 46 16.66 0.71 15.58
N ALA A 47 17.00 0.00 14.51
CA ALA A 47 16.68 0.38 13.15
C ALA A 47 15.17 0.44 12.83
N LYS A 48 14.30 -0.14 13.67
CA LYS A 48 12.84 0.08 13.61
C LYS A 48 12.45 1.48 14.08
N ARG A 49 13.23 2.10 14.97
CA ARG A 49 12.91 3.38 15.63
C ARG A 49 13.68 4.56 15.06
N MET A 50 14.95 4.36 14.70
CA MET A 50 15.87 5.37 14.20
C MET A 50 16.17 5.14 12.71
N SER A 51 16.73 6.14 12.03
CA SER A 51 17.31 5.92 10.70
C SER A 51 18.55 5.04 10.81
N TRP A 52 18.89 4.31 9.76
CA TRP A 52 20.09 3.46 9.79
C TRP A 52 21.39 4.27 9.98
N THR A 53 21.41 5.51 9.49
CA THR A 53 22.54 6.43 9.73
C THR A 53 22.62 6.82 11.19
N ASP A 54 21.50 7.15 11.83
CA ASP A 54 21.50 7.49 13.26
C ASP A 54 21.91 6.30 14.12
N VAL A 55 21.44 5.08 13.78
CA VAL A 55 21.87 3.84 14.44
C VAL A 55 23.39 3.66 14.28
N ALA A 56 23.90 3.79 13.06
CA ALA A 56 25.35 3.66 12.78
C ALA A 56 26.17 4.65 13.62
N THR A 57 25.75 5.92 13.64
CA THR A 57 26.43 6.96 14.42
C THR A 57 26.33 6.72 15.92
N SER A 58 25.15 6.40 16.45
CA SER A 58 24.91 6.21 17.89
C SER A 58 25.64 5.01 18.47
N PHE A 59 25.85 3.96 17.67
CA PHE A 59 26.50 2.73 18.11
C PHE A 59 27.89 2.52 17.54
N HIS A 60 28.46 3.55 16.90
CA HIS A 60 29.83 3.55 16.35
C HIS A 60 30.11 2.37 15.40
N VAL A 61 29.15 2.03 14.56
CA VAL A 61 29.26 0.99 13.53
C VAL A 61 29.08 1.60 12.13
N SER A 62 29.48 0.86 11.08
CA SER A 62 29.22 1.31 9.72
C SER A 62 27.75 1.18 9.35
N TRP A 63 27.31 1.98 8.39
CA TRP A 63 25.97 1.84 7.80
C TRP A 63 25.73 0.45 7.23
N ASP A 64 26.74 -0.18 6.63
CA ASP A 64 26.68 -1.53 6.08
C ASP A 64 26.43 -2.57 7.17
N HIS A 65 27.06 -2.42 8.35
CA HIS A 65 26.78 -3.28 9.49
C HIS A 65 25.32 -3.20 9.95
N VAL A 66 24.73 -2.00 9.95
CA VAL A 66 23.31 -1.83 10.29
C VAL A 66 22.43 -2.47 9.21
N PHE A 67 22.74 -2.24 7.93
CA PHE A 67 22.02 -2.86 6.81
C PHE A 67 22.06 -4.38 6.86
N ASP A 68 23.24 -4.96 7.05
CA ASP A 68 23.41 -6.41 7.14
C ASP A 68 22.70 -6.99 8.36
N SER A 69 22.71 -6.29 9.49
CA SER A 69 21.96 -6.68 10.70
C SER A 69 20.45 -6.70 10.45
N VAL A 70 19.90 -5.66 9.80
CA VAL A 70 18.48 -5.60 9.42
C VAL A 70 18.16 -6.68 8.40
N LYS A 71 19.01 -6.90 7.41
CA LYS A 71 18.84 -7.95 6.39
C LYS A 71 18.86 -9.34 7.02
N HIS A 72 19.75 -9.60 7.99
CA HIS A 72 19.78 -10.84 8.77
C HIS A 72 18.45 -11.05 9.50
N ALA A 73 17.99 -10.05 10.25
CA ALA A 73 16.72 -10.13 10.99
C ALA A 73 15.52 -10.36 10.07
N VAL A 74 15.47 -9.69 8.92
CA VAL A 74 14.41 -9.87 7.91
C VAL A 74 14.46 -11.28 7.32
N SER A 75 15.64 -11.76 6.93
CA SER A 75 15.79 -13.10 6.33
C SER A 75 15.37 -14.19 7.32
N TRP A 76 15.79 -14.09 8.56
CA TRP A 76 15.40 -15.01 9.62
C TRP A 76 13.89 -14.96 9.85
N GLY A 77 13.33 -13.78 10.01
CA GLY A 77 11.90 -13.60 10.24
C GLY A 77 11.04 -14.11 9.09
N LEU A 78 11.46 -13.92 7.82
CA LEU A 78 10.76 -14.44 6.65
C LEU A 78 10.77 -15.97 6.59
N SER A 79 11.84 -16.63 7.04
CA SER A 79 11.93 -18.10 7.07
C SER A 79 11.16 -18.73 8.26
N HIS A 80 10.88 -17.97 9.31
CA HIS A 80 10.21 -18.46 10.52
C HIS A 80 8.77 -17.95 10.69
N ARG A 81 8.29 -17.13 9.77
CA ARG A 81 6.91 -16.60 9.85
C ARG A 81 5.88 -17.67 9.52
N ASN A 82 4.78 -17.68 10.25
CA ASN A 82 3.62 -18.48 9.91
C ASN A 82 2.77 -17.77 8.84
N LEU A 83 2.36 -18.51 7.81
CA LEU A 83 1.46 -18.05 6.74
C LEU A 83 0.10 -18.75 6.78
N ASP A 84 -0.18 -19.56 7.81
CA ASP A 84 -1.46 -20.24 7.96
C ASP A 84 -2.52 -19.30 8.55
N GLY A 85 -3.77 -19.58 8.26
CA GLY A 85 -4.90 -18.79 8.78
C GLY A 85 -5.11 -17.43 8.12
N ILE A 86 -4.43 -17.12 7.02
CA ILE A 86 -4.65 -15.90 6.25
C ILE A 86 -6.00 -16.00 5.53
N ARG A 87 -6.95 -15.13 5.88
CA ARG A 87 -8.29 -15.06 5.28
C ARG A 87 -8.53 -13.84 4.43
N SER A 88 -7.83 -12.74 4.74
CA SER A 88 -8.06 -11.45 4.10
C SER A 88 -6.75 -10.82 3.64
N ILE A 89 -6.68 -10.44 2.37
CA ILE A 89 -5.50 -9.78 1.81
C ILE A 89 -5.87 -8.47 1.11
N GLY A 90 -4.98 -7.49 1.22
CA GLY A 90 -4.99 -6.27 0.43
C GLY A 90 -3.86 -6.28 -0.59
N ILE A 91 -4.15 -5.87 -1.82
CA ILE A 91 -3.19 -5.77 -2.91
C ILE A 91 -3.11 -4.31 -3.33
N ASP A 92 -1.93 -3.74 -3.31
CA ASP A 92 -1.68 -2.36 -3.73
C ASP A 92 -0.36 -2.23 -4.47
N GLU A 93 -0.09 -1.05 -4.99
CA GLU A 93 1.09 -0.74 -5.77
C GLU A 93 1.75 0.53 -5.27
N VAL A 94 3.05 0.51 -5.22
CA VAL A 94 3.84 1.68 -4.87
C VAL A 94 4.87 1.97 -5.94
N GLN A 95 4.99 3.24 -6.29
CA GLN A 95 6.11 3.70 -7.08
C GLN A 95 7.29 3.97 -6.14
N TRP A 96 8.31 3.12 -6.18
CA TRP A 96 9.48 3.23 -5.30
C TRP A 96 10.59 4.13 -5.86
N LYS A 97 10.59 4.36 -7.19
CA LYS A 97 11.57 5.22 -7.86
C LYS A 97 10.92 5.95 -9.04
N ARG A 98 11.42 7.14 -9.39
CA ARG A 98 11.00 7.88 -10.59
C ARG A 98 11.19 7.02 -11.85
N GLY A 99 10.41 7.29 -12.91
CA GLY A 99 10.47 6.54 -14.17
C GLY A 99 9.61 5.27 -14.18
N HIS A 100 8.41 5.32 -13.58
CA HIS A 100 7.41 4.23 -13.60
C HIS A 100 7.90 2.90 -13.00
N LYS A 101 8.84 2.95 -12.04
CA LYS A 101 9.29 1.75 -11.31
C LYS A 101 8.35 1.47 -10.17
N TYR A 102 7.47 0.50 -10.37
CA TYR A 102 6.47 0.07 -9.39
C TYR A 102 6.89 -1.22 -8.69
N GLN A 103 6.32 -1.43 -7.49
CA GLN A 103 6.29 -2.71 -6.80
C GLN A 103 4.85 -3.04 -6.43
N THR A 104 4.51 -4.31 -6.50
CA THR A 104 3.26 -4.88 -6.00
C THR A 104 3.44 -5.25 -4.54
N LEU A 105 2.56 -4.79 -3.69
CA LEU A 105 2.52 -5.12 -2.27
C LEU A 105 1.30 -5.97 -1.98
N VAL A 106 1.49 -7.02 -1.19
CA VAL A 106 0.38 -7.81 -0.67
C VAL A 106 0.45 -7.81 0.84
N TYR A 107 -0.62 -7.35 1.46
CA TYR A 107 -0.78 -7.26 2.91
C TYR A 107 -1.76 -8.31 3.42
N GLN A 108 -1.52 -8.88 4.59
CA GLN A 108 -2.56 -9.49 5.40
C GLN A 108 -3.34 -8.36 6.07
N ILE A 109 -4.67 -8.44 6.01
CA ILE A 109 -5.57 -7.40 6.55
C ILE A 109 -6.63 -8.01 7.47
N ASP A 110 -6.37 -9.19 8.01
CA ASP A 110 -7.23 -9.86 8.97
C ASP A 110 -7.39 -9.02 10.24
N GLU A 111 -8.51 -9.19 10.93
CA GLU A 111 -8.70 -8.60 12.24
C GLU A 111 -7.65 -9.17 13.22
N GLY A 112 -6.98 -8.28 13.94
CA GLY A 112 -5.91 -8.67 14.89
C GLY A 112 -4.53 -8.90 14.26
N GLN A 113 -4.40 -9.17 12.96
CA GLN A 113 -3.10 -9.37 12.32
C GLN A 113 -2.97 -8.61 11.00
N LYS A 114 -2.18 -7.55 11.03
CA LYS A 114 -1.98 -6.65 9.87
C LYS A 114 -0.50 -6.54 9.56
N ARG A 115 -0.05 -7.15 8.44
CA ARG A 115 1.37 -7.19 8.07
C ARG A 115 1.58 -7.25 6.56
N LEU A 116 2.78 -6.87 6.13
CA LEU A 116 3.23 -7.07 4.76
C LEU A 116 3.58 -8.55 4.55
N LEU A 117 2.88 -9.20 3.63
CA LEU A 117 3.10 -10.60 3.30
C LEU A 117 4.14 -10.78 2.20
N TRP A 118 4.05 -9.96 1.16
CA TRP A 118 4.85 -10.19 -0.04
C TRP A 118 5.08 -8.90 -0.83
N LEU A 119 6.25 -8.82 -1.43
CA LEU A 119 6.67 -7.79 -2.37
C LEU A 119 7.02 -8.42 -3.70
N GLY A 120 6.58 -7.82 -4.78
CA GLY A 120 6.93 -8.24 -6.12
C GLY A 120 7.41 -7.09 -6.98
N PRO A 121 8.35 -7.39 -7.91
CA PRO A 121 8.75 -6.40 -8.89
C PRO A 121 7.59 -6.12 -9.83
N ASP A 122 7.50 -4.91 -10.32
CA ASP A 122 6.57 -4.44 -11.32
C ASP A 122 5.07 -4.47 -10.90
N ARG A 123 4.25 -4.03 -11.82
CA ARG A 123 2.81 -3.93 -11.78
C ARG A 123 2.21 -4.76 -12.92
N THR A 124 2.34 -6.09 -12.84
CA THR A 124 1.89 -6.97 -13.91
C THR A 124 1.07 -8.15 -13.40
N ALA A 125 0.24 -8.74 -14.27
CA ALA A 125 -0.45 -10.00 -13.98
C ALA A 125 0.54 -11.12 -13.59
N LYS A 126 1.71 -11.19 -14.24
CA LYS A 126 2.77 -12.16 -13.96
C LYS A 126 3.29 -12.01 -12.52
N THR A 127 3.43 -10.78 -12.05
CA THR A 127 3.86 -10.48 -10.67
C THR A 127 2.84 -10.99 -9.67
N LEU A 128 1.55 -10.71 -9.86
CA LEU A 128 0.50 -11.20 -8.96
C LEU A 128 0.36 -12.73 -9.02
N LEU A 129 0.58 -13.35 -10.17
CA LEU A 129 0.65 -14.83 -10.28
C LEU A 129 1.81 -15.42 -9.47
N ARG A 130 2.95 -14.72 -9.34
CA ARG A 130 4.07 -15.14 -8.47
C ARG A 130 3.67 -15.13 -7.00
N PHE A 131 2.89 -14.12 -6.59
CA PHE A 131 2.34 -14.09 -5.23
C PHE A 131 1.45 -15.31 -4.95
N PHE A 132 0.50 -15.64 -5.83
CA PHE A 132 -0.37 -16.81 -5.62
C PHE A 132 0.41 -18.14 -5.66
N ARG A 133 1.49 -18.21 -6.43
CA ARG A 133 2.41 -19.37 -6.42
C ARG A 133 3.16 -19.46 -5.07
N PHE A 134 3.61 -18.33 -4.55
CA PHE A 134 4.26 -18.22 -3.24
C PHE A 134 3.30 -18.61 -2.10
N LEU A 135 2.07 -18.14 -2.12
CA LEU A 135 1.06 -18.45 -1.10
C LEU A 135 0.67 -19.94 -1.13
N GLY A 136 0.70 -20.55 -2.30
CA GLY A 136 0.26 -21.93 -2.51
C GLY A 136 -1.25 -22.05 -2.76
N LYS A 137 -1.63 -23.19 -3.36
CA LYS A 137 -3.04 -23.46 -3.74
C LYS A 137 -3.95 -23.53 -2.53
N ASP A 138 -3.54 -24.27 -1.51
CA ASP A 138 -4.38 -24.56 -0.34
C ASP A 138 -4.67 -23.30 0.47
N ARG A 139 -3.64 -22.46 0.72
CA ARG A 139 -3.83 -21.16 1.39
C ARG A 139 -4.62 -20.18 0.52
N SER A 140 -4.43 -20.21 -0.80
CA SER A 140 -5.22 -19.37 -1.72
C SER A 140 -6.71 -19.71 -1.67
N LEU A 141 -7.07 -20.98 -1.48
CA LEU A 141 -8.46 -21.44 -1.33
C LEU A 141 -9.08 -21.03 0.02
N GLN A 142 -8.27 -20.75 1.03
CA GLN A 142 -8.75 -20.30 2.34
C GLN A 142 -9.05 -18.79 2.38
N LEU A 143 -8.65 -18.04 1.34
CA LEU A 143 -8.95 -16.61 1.26
C LEU A 143 -10.45 -16.38 1.17
N GLN A 144 -10.97 -15.56 2.07
CA GLN A 144 -12.37 -15.15 2.13
C GLN A 144 -12.56 -13.76 1.48
N PHE A 145 -11.58 -12.87 1.65
CA PHE A 145 -11.66 -11.50 1.17
C PHE A 145 -10.37 -11.06 0.48
N ILE A 146 -10.52 -10.33 -0.61
CA ILE A 146 -9.40 -9.69 -1.32
C ILE A 146 -9.78 -8.25 -1.61
N CYS A 147 -9.00 -7.30 -1.11
CA CYS A 147 -9.14 -5.87 -1.43
C CYS A 147 -8.09 -5.48 -2.47
N SER A 148 -8.48 -4.84 -3.55
CA SER A 148 -7.55 -4.32 -4.55
C SER A 148 -8.08 -3.07 -5.24
N ASP A 149 -7.21 -2.43 -6.04
CA ASP A 149 -7.63 -1.40 -6.99
C ASP A 149 -8.43 -1.99 -8.18
N MET A 150 -8.79 -1.11 -9.11
CA MET A 150 -9.57 -1.48 -10.31
C MET A 150 -8.69 -1.94 -11.49
N TRP A 151 -7.42 -2.32 -11.26
CA TRP A 151 -6.50 -2.71 -12.32
C TRP A 151 -6.90 -4.03 -12.98
N GLN A 152 -7.27 -3.97 -14.27
CA GLN A 152 -7.88 -5.11 -14.98
C GLN A 152 -7.03 -6.38 -14.97
N ALA A 153 -5.70 -6.23 -15.01
CA ALA A 153 -4.80 -7.38 -14.97
C ALA A 153 -4.91 -8.16 -13.65
N TYR A 154 -5.04 -7.43 -12.52
CA TYR A 154 -5.20 -8.06 -11.20
C TYR A 154 -6.58 -8.67 -11.04
N LEU A 155 -7.64 -8.00 -11.50
CA LEU A 155 -9.00 -8.54 -11.45
C LEU A 155 -9.09 -9.92 -12.10
N LYS A 156 -8.48 -10.09 -13.29
CA LYS A 156 -8.43 -11.38 -14.01
C LYS A 156 -7.66 -12.46 -13.23
N VAL A 157 -6.53 -12.11 -12.61
CA VAL A 157 -5.73 -13.06 -11.83
C VAL A 157 -6.48 -13.49 -10.56
N ILE A 158 -7.07 -12.54 -9.84
CA ILE A 158 -7.82 -12.80 -8.62
C ILE A 158 -9.01 -13.71 -8.92
N ALA A 159 -9.81 -13.39 -9.94
CA ALA A 159 -10.97 -14.20 -10.36
C ALA A 159 -10.58 -15.65 -10.70
N LYS A 160 -9.35 -15.89 -11.22
CA LYS A 160 -8.86 -17.23 -11.58
C LYS A 160 -8.23 -17.97 -10.39
N LYS A 161 -7.57 -17.25 -9.46
CA LYS A 161 -6.75 -17.87 -8.40
C LYS A 161 -7.41 -17.94 -7.04
N ALA A 162 -8.42 -17.11 -6.81
CA ALA A 162 -9.19 -17.04 -5.58
C ALA A 162 -10.66 -16.74 -5.87
N SER A 163 -11.26 -17.51 -6.76
CA SER A 163 -12.64 -17.32 -7.24
C SER A 163 -13.70 -17.43 -6.13
N GLN A 164 -13.39 -18.13 -5.04
CA GLN A 164 -14.23 -18.27 -3.86
C GLN A 164 -14.23 -17.05 -2.95
N ALA A 165 -13.18 -16.21 -3.04
CA ALA A 165 -13.05 -15.04 -2.19
C ALA A 165 -13.93 -13.87 -2.67
N ILE A 166 -14.51 -13.14 -1.72
CA ILE A 166 -15.22 -11.90 -2.02
C ILE A 166 -14.17 -10.85 -2.39
N HIS A 167 -14.14 -10.47 -3.67
CA HIS A 167 -13.22 -9.44 -4.15
C HIS A 167 -13.87 -8.07 -4.01
N VAL A 168 -13.31 -7.24 -3.15
CA VAL A 168 -13.76 -5.87 -2.84
C VAL A 168 -12.86 -4.87 -3.54
N LEU A 169 -13.46 -3.91 -4.24
CA LEU A 169 -12.70 -2.79 -4.80
C LEU A 169 -12.47 -1.72 -3.73
N ASP A 170 -11.24 -1.22 -3.66
CA ASP A 170 -10.90 -0.16 -2.73
C ASP A 170 -11.69 1.13 -3.03
N ARG A 171 -12.51 1.54 -2.05
CA ARG A 171 -13.30 2.78 -2.09
C ARG A 171 -12.44 4.01 -2.41
N PHE A 172 -11.23 4.08 -1.85
CA PHE A 172 -10.32 5.19 -2.09
C PHE A 172 -9.98 5.33 -3.58
N HIS A 173 -9.66 4.23 -4.26
CA HIS A 173 -9.35 4.23 -5.69
C HIS A 173 -10.57 4.57 -6.56
N VAL A 174 -11.76 4.14 -6.17
CA VAL A 174 -13.02 4.56 -6.83
C VAL A 174 -13.17 6.07 -6.76
N MET A 175 -13.06 6.66 -5.56
CA MET A 175 -13.20 8.10 -5.35
C MET A 175 -12.07 8.89 -5.99
N GLN A 176 -10.83 8.37 -5.99
CA GLN A 176 -9.70 9.00 -6.68
C GLN A 176 -9.96 9.08 -8.20
N LYS A 177 -10.52 8.03 -8.79
CA LYS A 177 -10.88 8.03 -10.22
C LYS A 177 -12.00 9.04 -10.51
N MET A 178 -13.00 9.15 -9.63
CA MET A 178 -14.04 10.17 -9.68
C MET A 178 -13.42 11.58 -9.63
N ASN A 179 -12.53 11.84 -8.70
CA ASN A 179 -11.84 13.13 -8.57
C ASN A 179 -11.03 13.47 -9.81
N ARG A 180 -10.36 12.48 -10.42
CA ARG A 180 -9.65 12.69 -11.71
C ARG A 180 -10.59 13.06 -12.85
N ALA A 181 -11.79 12.46 -12.90
CA ALA A 181 -12.80 12.81 -13.89
C ALA A 181 -13.25 14.27 -13.73
N ILE A 182 -13.54 14.71 -12.52
CA ILE A 182 -13.92 16.09 -12.22
C ILE A 182 -12.81 17.07 -12.58
N ASP A 183 -11.56 16.76 -12.24
CA ASP A 183 -10.42 17.65 -12.56
C ASP A 183 -10.20 17.77 -14.08
N LYS A 184 -10.46 16.72 -14.85
CA LYS A 184 -10.45 16.78 -16.32
C LYS A 184 -11.54 17.73 -16.83
N VAL A 185 -12.77 17.63 -16.30
CA VAL A 185 -13.87 18.53 -16.67
C VAL A 185 -13.49 19.98 -16.37
N ARG A 186 -13.00 20.25 -15.14
CA ARG A 186 -12.58 21.58 -14.73
C ARG A 186 -11.47 22.14 -15.62
N ALA A 187 -10.45 21.34 -15.92
CA ALA A 187 -9.34 21.80 -16.76
C ALA A 187 -9.78 22.14 -18.19
N ALA A 188 -10.66 21.33 -18.77
CA ALA A 188 -11.22 21.59 -20.09
C ALA A 188 -12.11 22.84 -20.08
N GLU A 189 -12.95 23.00 -19.06
CA GLU A 189 -13.86 24.15 -18.96
C GLU A 189 -13.09 25.47 -18.70
N VAL A 190 -12.01 25.46 -17.89
CA VAL A 190 -11.12 26.62 -17.73
C VAL A 190 -10.50 27.04 -19.08
N LYS A 191 -10.05 26.04 -19.86
CA LYS A 191 -9.48 26.33 -21.21
C LYS A 191 -10.53 26.94 -22.14
N GLN A 192 -11.75 26.42 -22.13
CA GLN A 192 -12.85 26.90 -22.95
C GLN A 192 -13.26 28.34 -22.57
N LEU A 193 -13.51 28.58 -21.27
CA LEU A 193 -13.87 29.93 -20.78
C LEU A 193 -12.82 30.98 -21.14
N LYS A 194 -11.53 30.61 -21.05
CA LYS A 194 -10.44 31.50 -21.48
C LYS A 194 -10.46 31.77 -22.98
N ALA A 195 -10.76 30.77 -23.81
CA ALA A 195 -10.84 30.92 -25.27
C ALA A 195 -12.03 31.80 -25.67
N ASP A 196 -13.12 31.72 -24.90
CA ASP A 196 -14.34 32.51 -25.13
C ASP A 196 -14.25 33.94 -24.55
N GLY A 197 -13.09 34.34 -24.01
CA GLY A 197 -12.85 35.69 -23.46
C GLY A 197 -13.40 35.95 -22.08
N TYR A 198 -13.88 34.90 -21.37
CA TYR A 198 -14.38 35.04 -20.01
C TYR A 198 -13.26 34.97 -18.98
N GLU A 199 -13.40 35.73 -17.86
CA GLU A 199 -12.52 35.54 -16.73
C GLU A 199 -12.60 34.10 -16.21
N PRO A 200 -11.46 33.46 -15.91
CA PRO A 200 -11.46 32.07 -15.45
C PRO A 200 -11.90 31.95 -13.99
N ILE A 201 -13.22 32.03 -13.75
CA ILE A 201 -13.88 31.84 -12.44
C ILE A 201 -13.37 30.57 -11.73
N LEU A 202 -13.01 29.53 -12.51
CA LEU A 202 -12.51 28.25 -12.03
C LEU A 202 -10.97 28.25 -11.78
N LYS A 203 -10.26 29.37 -11.95
CA LYS A 203 -8.81 29.47 -11.65
C LYS A 203 -8.58 29.27 -10.16
N GLY A 204 -7.70 28.34 -9.81
CA GLY A 204 -7.42 28.01 -8.41
C GLY A 204 -8.50 27.21 -7.68
N CYS A 205 -9.59 26.82 -8.36
CA CYS A 205 -10.74 26.13 -7.74
C CYS A 205 -10.61 24.60 -7.66
N ARG A 206 -9.48 24.04 -8.10
CA ARG A 206 -9.27 22.59 -8.09
C ARG A 206 -9.60 21.96 -6.74
N TRP A 207 -9.00 22.47 -5.68
CA TRP A 207 -9.17 21.92 -4.33
C TRP A 207 -10.54 22.24 -3.70
N LEU A 208 -11.20 23.30 -4.15
CA LEU A 208 -12.59 23.60 -3.73
C LEU A 208 -13.55 22.52 -4.21
N LEU A 209 -13.37 22.05 -5.44
CA LEU A 209 -14.23 21.01 -6.04
C LEU A 209 -13.85 19.58 -5.61
N LEU A 210 -12.62 19.33 -5.14
CA LEU A 210 -12.11 17.98 -4.84
C LEU A 210 -12.01 17.66 -3.35
N LYS A 211 -11.83 18.64 -2.47
CA LYS A 211 -11.83 18.42 -1.03
C LYS A 211 -13.25 18.13 -0.51
N ARG A 212 -13.33 17.39 0.59
CA ARG A 212 -14.57 17.26 1.33
C ARG A 212 -14.89 18.57 2.06
N PRO A 213 -16.17 18.92 2.26
CA PRO A 213 -16.55 20.14 2.98
C PRO A 213 -15.89 20.27 4.36
N GLU A 214 -15.77 19.16 5.11
CA GLU A 214 -15.17 19.13 6.46
C GLU A 214 -13.67 19.51 6.46
N ASN A 215 -13.00 19.38 5.31
CA ASN A 215 -11.58 19.69 5.13
C ASN A 215 -11.35 21.06 4.45
N GLN A 216 -12.40 21.86 4.29
CA GLN A 216 -12.33 23.20 3.68
C GLN A 216 -12.36 24.28 4.76
N SER A 217 -11.59 25.35 4.57
CA SER A 217 -11.71 26.56 5.42
C SER A 217 -12.96 27.33 5.08
N GLU A 218 -13.42 28.20 5.99
CA GLU A 218 -14.61 29.06 5.78
C GLU A 218 -14.50 29.89 4.48
N LYS A 219 -13.31 30.46 4.21
CA LYS A 219 -13.04 31.19 2.97
C LYS A 219 -13.19 30.30 1.73
N GLN A 220 -12.79 29.02 1.83
CA GLN A 220 -12.96 28.06 0.75
C GLN A 220 -14.42 27.68 0.55
N LEU A 221 -15.17 27.51 1.63
CA LEU A 221 -16.61 27.22 1.57
C LEU A 221 -17.39 28.38 0.98
N ALA A 222 -17.09 29.64 1.36
CA ALA A 222 -17.71 30.83 0.77
C ALA A 222 -17.46 30.88 -0.74
N LYS A 223 -16.20 30.75 -1.17
CA LYS A 223 -15.86 30.72 -2.59
C LYS A 223 -16.51 29.54 -3.35
N LEU A 224 -16.66 28.38 -2.71
CA LEU A 224 -17.38 27.25 -3.31
C LEU A 224 -18.86 27.59 -3.52
N ARG A 225 -19.53 28.21 -2.54
CA ARG A 225 -20.93 28.64 -2.67
C ARG A 225 -21.13 29.59 -3.86
N ASP A 226 -20.20 30.55 -4.04
CA ASP A 226 -20.26 31.47 -5.19
C ASP A 226 -20.15 30.71 -6.50
N ILE A 227 -19.24 29.73 -6.61
CA ILE A 227 -19.05 28.92 -7.82
C ILE A 227 -20.27 28.05 -8.09
N LEU A 228 -20.92 27.51 -7.06
CA LEU A 228 -22.10 26.65 -7.19
C LEU A 228 -23.30 27.34 -7.80
N GLN A 229 -23.33 28.68 -7.86
CA GLN A 229 -24.38 29.46 -8.49
C GLN A 229 -24.31 29.42 -10.03
N TYR A 230 -23.16 29.05 -10.62
CA TYR A 230 -22.96 29.00 -12.05
C TYR A 230 -23.32 27.63 -12.62
N ASN A 231 -23.99 27.61 -13.76
CA ASN A 231 -24.32 26.36 -14.48
C ASN A 231 -23.12 25.83 -15.28
N LEU A 232 -22.03 25.53 -14.57
CA LEU A 232 -20.81 24.99 -15.17
C LEU A 232 -20.80 23.46 -15.15
N LYS A 233 -20.18 22.84 -16.16
CA LYS A 233 -19.98 21.38 -16.20
C LYS A 233 -19.18 20.89 -15.00
N SER A 234 -18.19 21.67 -14.53
CA SER A 234 -17.40 21.40 -13.34
C SER A 234 -18.25 21.37 -12.07
N VAL A 235 -19.17 22.31 -11.90
CA VAL A 235 -20.12 22.37 -10.79
C VAL A 235 -21.05 21.16 -10.83
N ARG A 236 -21.63 20.86 -11.97
CA ARG A 236 -22.50 19.68 -12.13
C ARG A 236 -21.76 18.39 -11.81
N SER A 237 -20.50 18.25 -12.25
CA SER A 237 -19.66 17.08 -11.94
C SER A 237 -19.34 16.98 -10.44
N HIS A 238 -19.08 18.11 -9.77
CA HIS A 238 -18.89 18.16 -8.32
C HIS A 238 -20.16 17.70 -7.57
N LEU A 239 -21.33 18.24 -7.92
CA LEU A 239 -22.59 17.82 -7.31
C LEU A 239 -22.90 16.34 -7.54
N MET A 240 -22.58 15.81 -8.71
CA MET A 240 -22.70 14.37 -9.00
C MET A 240 -21.77 13.53 -8.12
N ARG A 241 -20.55 14.01 -7.81
CA ARG A 241 -19.64 13.34 -6.88
C ARG A 241 -20.18 13.38 -5.45
N GLU A 242 -20.68 14.53 -5.00
CA GLU A 242 -21.25 14.67 -3.66
C GLU A 242 -22.47 13.73 -3.50
N ASP A 243 -23.35 13.66 -4.51
CA ASP A 243 -24.44 12.70 -4.50
C ASP A 243 -23.91 11.23 -4.45
N PHE A 244 -22.83 10.93 -5.18
CA PHE A 244 -22.22 9.60 -5.16
C PHE A 244 -21.64 9.21 -3.79
N GLN A 245 -21.27 10.17 -2.92
CA GLN A 245 -20.81 9.85 -1.56
C GLN A 245 -21.87 9.08 -0.77
N ARG A 246 -23.17 9.34 -1.01
CA ARG A 246 -24.28 8.64 -0.38
C ARG A 246 -24.30 7.14 -0.71
N PHE A 247 -23.69 6.71 -1.82
CA PHE A 247 -23.56 5.29 -2.15
C PHE A 247 -22.92 4.49 -1.01
N TRP A 248 -21.93 5.06 -0.35
CA TRP A 248 -21.18 4.39 0.71
C TRP A 248 -21.90 4.37 2.08
N THR A 249 -23.04 5.01 2.21
CA THR A 249 -23.81 5.05 3.45
C THR A 249 -24.94 4.03 3.51
N TYR A 250 -25.19 3.31 2.41
CA TYR A 250 -26.17 2.21 2.40
C TYR A 250 -25.67 1.05 3.25
N SER A 251 -26.61 0.33 3.89
CA SER A 251 -26.34 -0.90 4.63
C SER A 251 -26.58 -2.16 3.81
N SER A 252 -27.29 -2.04 2.69
CA SER A 252 -27.69 -3.17 1.84
C SER A 252 -27.15 -3.05 0.43
N ALA A 253 -26.55 -4.15 -0.08
CA ALA A 253 -26.08 -4.25 -1.46
C ALA A 253 -27.21 -4.02 -2.49
N GLY A 254 -28.45 -4.43 -2.17
CA GLY A 254 -29.60 -4.25 -3.05
C GLY A 254 -29.97 -2.76 -3.22
N TRP A 255 -30.06 -2.01 -2.12
CA TRP A 255 -30.35 -0.58 -2.17
C TRP A 255 -29.18 0.21 -2.75
N ALA A 256 -27.95 -0.12 -2.38
CA ALA A 256 -26.75 0.46 -3.00
C ALA A 256 -26.72 0.21 -4.51
N GLY A 257 -27.10 -0.99 -4.97
CA GLY A 257 -27.19 -1.32 -6.38
C GLY A 257 -28.21 -0.47 -7.12
N ARG A 258 -29.41 -0.30 -6.58
CA ARG A 258 -30.44 0.60 -7.17
C ARG A 258 -29.95 2.05 -7.27
N PHE A 259 -29.33 2.55 -6.21
CA PHE A 259 -28.73 3.88 -6.22
C PHE A 259 -27.65 4.02 -7.31
N LEU A 260 -26.74 3.03 -7.39
CA LEU A 260 -25.65 2.99 -8.36
C LEU A 260 -26.18 3.03 -9.81
N ASP A 261 -27.19 2.22 -10.10
CA ASP A 261 -27.80 2.15 -11.42
C ASP A 261 -28.47 3.48 -11.81
N GLY A 262 -29.21 4.09 -10.88
CA GLY A 262 -29.81 5.41 -11.04
C GLY A 262 -28.77 6.52 -11.22
N TRP A 263 -27.71 6.52 -10.40
CA TRP A 263 -26.61 7.47 -10.52
C TRP A 263 -25.90 7.34 -11.88
N CYS A 264 -25.55 6.13 -12.27
CA CYS A 264 -24.92 5.87 -13.57
C CYS A 264 -25.81 6.35 -14.74
N THR A 265 -27.12 6.16 -14.64
CA THR A 265 -28.07 6.64 -15.67
C THR A 265 -28.07 8.15 -15.77
N ARG A 266 -28.10 8.88 -14.64
CA ARG A 266 -27.98 10.35 -14.63
C ARG A 266 -26.64 10.82 -15.19
N ALA A 267 -25.53 10.14 -14.83
CA ALA A 267 -24.20 10.48 -15.32
C ALA A 267 -24.06 10.28 -16.82
N MET A 268 -24.62 9.20 -17.38
CA MET A 268 -24.63 8.97 -18.83
C MET A 268 -25.42 10.04 -19.59
N ARG A 269 -26.50 10.57 -19.01
CA ARG A 269 -27.33 11.65 -19.58
C ARG A 269 -26.75 13.05 -19.38
N SER A 270 -25.68 13.21 -18.59
CA SER A 270 -25.12 14.53 -18.25
C SER A 270 -24.48 15.29 -19.42
N ARG A 271 -24.14 14.63 -20.50
CA ARG A 271 -23.35 15.17 -21.63
C ARG A 271 -21.95 15.67 -21.19
N ILE A 272 -21.40 15.08 -20.11
CA ILE A 272 -20.06 15.38 -19.58
C ILE A 272 -19.21 14.11 -19.77
N GLU A 273 -18.41 14.09 -20.83
CA GLU A 273 -17.66 12.89 -21.26
C GLU A 273 -16.87 12.20 -20.13
N PRO A 274 -16.05 12.90 -19.29
CA PRO A 274 -15.33 12.24 -18.20
C PRO A 274 -16.25 11.58 -17.15
N MET A 275 -17.46 12.14 -16.93
CA MET A 275 -18.44 11.56 -16.01
C MET A 275 -19.16 10.36 -16.64
N GLN A 276 -19.43 10.39 -17.94
CA GLN A 276 -19.95 9.24 -18.68
C GLN A 276 -18.96 8.06 -18.65
N ALA A 277 -17.67 8.33 -18.88
CA ALA A 277 -16.61 7.32 -18.79
C ALA A 277 -16.49 6.73 -17.37
N MET A 278 -16.68 7.55 -16.33
CA MET A 278 -16.73 7.08 -14.94
C MET A 278 -17.95 6.18 -14.72
N ALA A 279 -19.13 6.57 -15.15
CA ALA A 279 -20.37 5.78 -15.05
C ALA A 279 -20.23 4.42 -15.77
N GLN A 280 -19.64 4.42 -16.96
CA GLN A 280 -19.37 3.17 -17.68
C GLN A 280 -18.39 2.27 -16.91
N THR A 281 -17.37 2.85 -16.30
CA THR A 281 -16.43 2.10 -15.44
C THR A 281 -17.15 1.45 -14.26
N LEU A 282 -18.04 2.18 -13.60
CA LEU A 282 -18.81 1.69 -12.46
C LEU A 282 -19.78 0.57 -12.87
N ARG A 283 -20.49 0.74 -14.00
CA ARG A 283 -21.37 -0.29 -14.56
C ARG A 283 -20.62 -1.60 -14.85
N ASN A 284 -19.47 -1.50 -15.52
CA ASN A 284 -18.66 -2.66 -15.88
C ASN A 284 -18.07 -3.40 -14.66
N LYS A 285 -18.05 -2.77 -13.48
CA LYS A 285 -17.52 -3.32 -12.25
C LYS A 285 -18.57 -3.36 -11.12
N ARG A 286 -19.85 -3.31 -11.50
CA ARG A 286 -20.99 -3.21 -10.59
C ARG A 286 -20.91 -4.24 -9.45
N ASP A 287 -20.76 -5.50 -9.77
CA ASP A 287 -20.75 -6.56 -8.77
C ASP A 287 -19.56 -6.47 -7.81
N LEU A 288 -18.38 -6.14 -8.34
CA LEU A 288 -17.18 -5.95 -7.52
C LEU A 288 -17.31 -4.74 -6.57
N ILE A 289 -17.98 -3.68 -7.00
CA ILE A 289 -18.24 -2.50 -6.15
C ILE A 289 -19.26 -2.84 -5.07
N LEU A 290 -20.31 -3.62 -5.41
CA LEU A 290 -21.33 -4.05 -4.46
C LEU A 290 -20.81 -5.06 -3.43
N ASN A 291 -19.69 -5.72 -3.70
CA ASN A 291 -19.03 -6.61 -2.72
C ASN A 291 -18.58 -5.86 -1.46
N TRP A 292 -18.40 -4.55 -1.51
CA TRP A 292 -18.20 -3.72 -0.31
C TRP A 292 -19.28 -3.94 0.75
N PHE A 293 -20.54 -3.99 0.32
CA PHE A 293 -21.68 -4.20 1.21
C PHE A 293 -21.86 -5.66 1.62
N ARG A 294 -21.44 -6.62 0.78
CA ARG A 294 -21.44 -8.06 1.08
C ARG A 294 -20.35 -8.43 2.09
N ALA A 295 -19.26 -7.66 2.12
CA ALA A 295 -18.20 -7.81 3.11
C ALA A 295 -18.54 -7.13 4.45
N ASP A 296 -19.78 -6.64 4.61
CA ASP A 296 -20.34 -6.03 5.83
C ASP A 296 -19.46 -4.92 6.44
N GLY A 297 -18.75 -4.18 5.58
CA GLY A 297 -17.81 -3.14 6.00
C GLY A 297 -16.57 -3.67 6.76
N ALA A 298 -16.46 -5.01 6.93
CA ALA A 298 -15.37 -5.65 7.66
C ALA A 298 -13.98 -5.35 7.06
N LEU A 299 -13.94 -5.01 5.78
CA LEU A 299 -12.73 -4.59 5.10
C LEU A 299 -12.79 -3.08 4.82
N SER A 300 -12.51 -2.28 5.82
CA SER A 300 -12.33 -0.85 5.56
C SER A 300 -11.05 -0.64 4.72
N SER A 301 -11.16 0.14 3.65
CA SER A 301 -10.01 0.69 2.91
C SER A 301 -9.01 1.40 3.84
N GLY A 302 -9.44 1.76 5.03
CA GLY A 302 -8.60 2.38 6.06
C GLY A 302 -7.41 1.52 6.48
N VAL A 303 -7.50 0.18 6.40
CA VAL A 303 -6.37 -0.71 6.72
C VAL A 303 -5.30 -0.60 5.63
N VAL A 304 -5.68 -0.68 4.36
CA VAL A 304 -4.74 -0.55 3.22
C VAL A 304 -4.16 0.87 3.18
N GLU A 305 -4.99 1.90 3.41
CA GLU A 305 -4.54 3.28 3.52
C GLU A 305 -3.59 3.49 4.70
N GLY A 306 -3.86 2.86 5.84
CA GLY A 306 -2.98 2.85 7.02
C GLY A 306 -1.60 2.25 6.70
N PHE A 307 -1.54 1.15 5.94
CA PHE A 307 -0.28 0.59 5.45
C PHE A 307 0.43 1.53 4.50
N ASN A 308 -0.28 2.14 3.56
CA ASN A 308 0.29 3.11 2.64
C ASN A 308 0.87 4.34 3.36
N ASN A 309 0.24 4.78 4.44
CA ASN A 309 0.76 5.86 5.26
C ASN A 309 2.01 5.44 6.04
N LYS A 310 2.02 4.24 6.65
CA LYS A 310 3.22 3.67 7.30
C LYS A 310 4.37 3.51 6.30
N LEU A 311 4.09 3.04 5.09
CA LEU A 311 5.07 2.93 4.01
C LEU A 311 5.66 4.29 3.63
N LYS A 312 4.83 5.32 3.46
CA LYS A 312 5.28 6.68 3.19
C LYS A 312 6.15 7.24 4.32
N LEU A 313 5.77 7.02 5.57
CA LEU A 313 6.56 7.42 6.73
C LEU A 313 7.90 6.68 6.77
N THR A 314 7.92 5.38 6.53
CA THR A 314 9.14 4.57 6.45
C THR A 314 10.08 5.09 5.35
N THR A 315 9.54 5.39 4.17
CA THR A 315 10.31 5.94 3.04
C THR A 315 10.86 7.33 3.35
N ARG A 316 10.08 8.20 4.00
CA ARG A 316 10.52 9.55 4.39
C ARG A 316 11.62 9.50 5.45
N LYS A 317 11.48 8.64 6.47
CA LYS A 317 12.49 8.43 7.51
C LYS A 317 13.84 7.99 6.93
N SER A 318 13.82 7.24 5.83
CA SER A 318 15.03 6.74 5.16
C SER A 318 15.63 7.73 4.14
N TYR A 319 15.05 8.92 3.96
CA TYR A 319 15.48 9.91 2.95
C TYR A 319 15.60 9.34 1.53
N GLY A 320 14.91 8.23 1.25
CA GLY A 320 14.95 7.50 0.00
C GLY A 320 15.88 6.28 0.01
N PHE A 321 15.90 5.56 -1.10
CA PHE A 321 16.66 4.30 -1.22
C PHE A 321 17.49 4.29 -2.50
N ARG A 322 18.76 3.91 -2.40
CA ARG A 322 19.64 3.74 -3.57
C ARG A 322 19.33 2.45 -4.32
N THR A 323 19.06 1.37 -3.58
CA THR A 323 18.84 0.02 -4.14
C THR A 323 17.45 -0.50 -3.79
N GLN A 324 16.91 -1.35 -4.66
CA GLN A 324 15.64 -2.04 -4.43
C GLN A 324 15.74 -2.97 -3.21
N ASN A 325 16.89 -3.65 -3.04
CA ASN A 325 17.11 -4.53 -1.91
C ASN A 325 17.00 -3.82 -0.55
N ALA A 326 17.62 -2.64 -0.41
CA ALA A 326 17.49 -1.83 0.81
C ALA A 326 16.04 -1.39 1.05
N TYR A 327 15.33 -1.03 0.00
CA TYR A 327 13.91 -0.69 0.07
C TYR A 327 13.05 -1.86 0.56
N GLU A 328 13.17 -3.03 -0.09
CA GLU A 328 12.42 -4.23 0.27
C GLU A 328 12.74 -4.70 1.69
N THR A 329 14.03 -4.73 2.06
CA THR A 329 14.47 -5.06 3.42
C THR A 329 13.84 -4.14 4.46
N THR A 330 13.84 -2.83 4.19
CA THR A 330 13.23 -1.84 5.10
C THR A 330 11.72 -2.05 5.23
N LEU A 331 11.02 -2.35 4.14
CA LEU A 331 9.58 -2.58 4.18
C LEU A 331 9.21 -3.83 4.98
N TYR A 332 9.88 -4.94 4.73
CA TYR A 332 9.66 -6.16 5.53
C TYR A 332 9.99 -5.94 6.99
N HIS A 333 11.08 -5.22 7.30
CA HIS A 333 11.49 -4.95 8.67
C HIS A 333 10.46 -4.12 9.44
N ASN A 334 9.86 -3.10 8.82
CA ASN A 334 8.92 -2.20 9.47
C ASN A 334 7.46 -2.62 9.37
N LEU A 335 7.08 -3.34 8.32
CA LEU A 335 5.67 -3.67 8.01
C LEU A 335 5.38 -5.16 8.01
N GLY A 336 6.41 -6.01 8.07
CA GLY A 336 6.28 -7.47 7.94
C GLY A 336 5.76 -8.16 9.19
N ASP A 337 5.77 -7.50 10.34
CA ASP A 337 5.46 -8.10 11.65
C ASP A 337 6.14 -9.47 11.79
N LEU A 338 7.46 -9.46 11.54
CA LEU A 338 8.27 -10.67 11.48
C LEU A 338 8.60 -11.17 12.87
N PRO A 339 8.58 -12.49 13.11
CA PRO A 339 8.99 -13.08 14.37
C PRO A 339 10.46 -12.77 14.67
N VAL A 340 10.79 -12.79 15.94
CA VAL A 340 12.15 -12.64 16.47
C VAL A 340 12.52 -13.87 17.29
N PRO A 341 13.80 -14.27 17.37
CA PRO A 341 14.22 -15.39 18.20
C PRO A 341 13.89 -15.16 19.69
N LYS A 342 13.56 -16.23 20.42
CA LYS A 342 13.24 -16.16 21.86
C LYS A 342 14.38 -15.64 22.73
N LEU A 343 15.63 -15.73 22.25
CA LEU A 343 16.85 -15.30 22.96
C LEU A 343 17.18 -13.81 22.71
N THR A 344 16.39 -13.10 21.93
CA THR A 344 16.60 -11.65 21.77
C THR A 344 16.09 -10.94 23.02
N HIS A 345 16.94 -10.16 23.67
CA HIS A 345 16.48 -9.27 24.73
C HIS A 345 15.42 -8.32 24.18
N SER A 346 14.23 -8.39 24.76
CA SER A 346 13.21 -7.36 24.53
C SER A 346 13.65 -6.10 25.29
N PHE A 347 14.25 -5.15 24.61
CA PHE A 347 14.64 -3.86 25.20
C PHE A 347 13.46 -2.88 25.36
N PHE A 348 12.23 -3.35 25.10
CA PHE A 348 11.04 -2.51 25.10
C PHE A 348 9.80 -3.28 25.55
#